data_8d21c0811c101e20cf66f2fbd433e263
#
_entry.id   8d21c0811c101e20cf66f2fbd433e263
#
_cell.length_a   1.000
_cell.length_b   1.000
_cell.length_c   1.000
_cell.angle_alpha   90.00
_cell.angle_beta   90.00
_cell.angle_gamma   90.00
#
_symmetry.space_group_name_H-M   'P 1'
#
loop_
_entity.id
_entity.type
_entity.pdbx_description
1 polymer ?
#
loop_
_entity_poly.entity_id
_entity_poly.type
_entity_poly.pdbx_seq_one_letter_code
_entity_poly.pdbx_strand_id
1 'polypeptide(L)'
;MKKKQALCAKINSEIAGVILFSRNHNMICCLAVAPEYRRQGIGSLLLEKTLNELDRSKKISVSTFRENDEKGIAPRALYKKFGFKEAELIEEFGYPNQKFVLYP
;
A
#
# COMPACT_ATOMS: atom_id res chain seq x y z
N MET A 1 1.75 2.71 -23.23
CA MET A 1 2.02 3.44 -22.00
C MET A 1 1.36 2.82 -20.80
N LYS A 2 2.09 2.73 -19.73
CA LYS A 2 1.56 2.13 -18.52
C LYS A 2 0.75 3.14 -17.75
N LYS A 3 -0.36 2.68 -17.20
CA LYS A 3 -1.22 3.54 -16.43
C LYS A 3 -1.29 3.05 -14.99
N LYS A 4 -1.18 3.97 -14.06
CA LYS A 4 -1.44 3.68 -12.68
C LYS A 4 -2.93 3.88 -12.43
N GLN A 5 -3.50 3.00 -11.64
CA GLN A 5 -4.89 3.11 -11.23
C GLN A 5 -4.93 3.68 -9.81
N ALA A 6 -6.06 4.27 -9.47
CA ALA A 6 -6.24 4.86 -8.15
C ALA A 6 -7.63 4.54 -7.62
N LEU A 7 -7.71 4.29 -6.32
CA LEU A 7 -8.97 4.21 -5.60
C LEU A 7 -8.95 5.25 -4.49
N CYS A 8 -10.07 5.89 -4.28
CA CYS A 8 -10.22 6.88 -3.22
C CYS A 8 -11.35 6.48 -2.29
N ALA A 9 -11.18 6.76 -1.01
CA ALA A 9 -12.24 6.68 -0.04
C ALA A 9 -12.67 8.08 0.34
N LYS A 10 -13.97 8.36 0.33
CA LYS A 10 -14.50 9.68 0.67
C LYS A 10 -15.41 9.57 1.87
N ILE A 11 -15.33 10.57 2.74
CA ILE A 11 -16.21 10.72 3.88
C ILE A 11 -16.71 12.15 3.86
N ASN A 12 -18.04 12.33 3.80
CA ASN A 12 -18.66 13.66 3.75
C ASN A 12 -18.09 14.53 2.64
N SER A 13 -17.91 13.95 1.45
CA SER A 13 -17.36 14.63 0.26
C SER A 13 -15.90 14.99 0.35
N GLU A 14 -15.21 14.58 1.41
CA GLU A 14 -13.76 14.80 1.55
C GLU A 14 -13.01 13.50 1.28
N ILE A 15 -11.84 13.64 0.70
CA ILE A 15 -11.00 12.47 0.46
C ILE A 15 -10.35 12.04 1.76
N ALA A 16 -10.72 10.87 2.26
CA ALA A 16 -10.18 10.33 3.49
C ALA A 16 -8.93 9.48 3.25
N GLY A 17 -8.81 8.89 2.07
CA GLY A 17 -7.65 8.08 1.74
C GLY A 17 -7.57 7.82 0.26
N VAL A 18 -6.38 7.42 -0.20
CA VAL A 18 -6.12 7.10 -1.60
C VAL A 18 -5.10 5.99 -1.67
N ILE A 19 -5.26 5.12 -2.67
CA ILE A 19 -4.26 4.10 -2.98
C ILE A 19 -4.00 4.13 -4.48
N LEU A 20 -2.71 4.10 -4.83
CA LEU A 20 -2.26 4.03 -6.22
C LEU A 20 -1.65 2.66 -6.45
N PHE A 21 -1.97 2.05 -7.58
CA PHE A 21 -1.44 0.73 -7.91
C PHE A 21 -1.25 0.59 -9.41
N SER A 22 -0.51 -0.43 -9.81
CA SER A 22 -0.24 -0.70 -11.22
C SER A 22 -0.57 -2.15 -11.53
N ARG A 23 -1.54 -2.36 -12.43
CA ARG A 23 -1.89 -3.70 -12.87
C ARG A 23 -0.79 -4.31 -13.72
N ASN A 24 -0.10 -3.48 -14.51
CA ASN A 24 0.97 -3.97 -15.37
C ASN A 24 2.12 -4.57 -14.58
N HIS A 25 2.43 -3.99 -13.44
CA HIS A 25 3.52 -4.44 -12.59
C HIS A 25 3.03 -5.27 -11.41
N ASN A 26 1.71 -5.40 -11.27
CA ASN A 26 1.08 -6.12 -10.17
C ASN A 26 1.61 -5.64 -8.82
N MET A 27 1.60 -4.32 -8.62
CA MET A 27 2.19 -3.72 -7.44
C MET A 27 1.36 -2.56 -6.93
N ILE A 28 1.53 -2.28 -5.65
CA ILE A 28 0.96 -1.10 -5.01
C ILE A 28 2.04 -0.02 -4.97
N CYS A 29 1.71 1.18 -5.42
CA CYS A 29 2.67 2.27 -5.52
C CYS A 29 2.64 3.17 -4.29
N CYS A 30 1.45 3.44 -3.75
CA CYS A 30 1.30 4.38 -2.65
C CYS A 30 -0.03 4.15 -1.95
N LEU A 31 -0.04 4.29 -0.64
CA LEU A 31 -1.27 4.24 0.15
C LEU A 31 -1.17 5.34 1.20
N ALA A 32 -2.17 6.21 1.25
CA ALA A 32 -2.20 7.31 2.20
C ALA A 32 -3.60 7.47 2.77
N VAL A 33 -3.68 7.73 4.07
CA VAL A 33 -4.93 8.01 4.76
C VAL A 33 -4.75 9.32 5.51
N ALA A 34 -5.70 10.23 5.34
CA ALA A 34 -5.65 11.54 6.02
C ALA A 34 -5.61 11.33 7.53
N PRO A 35 -4.80 12.12 8.27
CA PRO A 35 -4.63 11.90 9.71
C PRO A 35 -5.93 11.88 10.50
N GLU A 36 -6.89 12.74 10.14
CA GLU A 36 -8.16 12.82 10.86
C GLU A 36 -9.07 11.61 10.62
N TYR A 37 -8.76 10.79 9.64
CA TYR A 37 -9.56 9.61 9.32
C TYR A 37 -8.83 8.29 9.60
N ARG A 38 -7.71 8.35 10.29
CA ARG A 38 -6.97 7.14 10.64
C ARG A 38 -7.71 6.33 11.69
N ARG A 39 -7.38 5.04 11.77
CA ARG A 39 -7.98 4.09 12.71
C ARG A 39 -9.47 3.84 12.46
N GLN A 40 -9.94 4.07 11.25
CA GLN A 40 -11.33 3.81 10.86
C GLN A 40 -11.43 2.72 9.81
N GLY A 41 -10.33 1.98 9.58
CA GLY A 41 -10.35 0.88 8.64
C GLY A 41 -10.26 1.28 7.18
N ILE A 42 -9.99 2.55 6.89
CA ILE A 42 -9.96 3.05 5.51
C ILE A 42 -8.79 2.44 4.74
N GLY A 43 -7.61 2.36 5.36
CA GLY A 43 -6.45 1.74 4.73
C GLY A 43 -6.70 0.28 4.40
N SER A 44 -7.33 -0.45 5.32
CA SER A 44 -7.67 -1.85 5.11
C SER A 44 -8.66 -2.01 3.98
N LEU A 45 -9.68 -1.16 3.91
CA LEU A 45 -10.68 -1.21 2.85
C LEU A 45 -10.06 -0.95 1.49
N LEU A 46 -9.21 0.08 1.39
CA LEU A 46 -8.54 0.41 0.14
C LEU A 46 -7.63 -0.72 -0.31
N LEU A 47 -6.87 -1.28 0.62
CA LEU A 47 -5.97 -2.38 0.30
C LEU A 47 -6.73 -3.61 -0.17
N GLU A 48 -7.81 -3.94 0.53
CA GLU A 48 -8.64 -5.09 0.16
C GLU A 48 -9.19 -4.95 -1.25
N LYS A 49 -9.73 -3.78 -1.58
CA LYS A 49 -10.28 -3.54 -2.91
C LYS A 49 -9.19 -3.58 -3.98
N THR A 50 -8.02 -3.05 -3.67
CA THR A 50 -6.90 -3.07 -4.61
C THR A 50 -6.44 -4.51 -4.88
N LEU A 51 -6.37 -5.33 -3.85
CA LEU A 51 -5.97 -6.72 -4.04
C LEU A 51 -6.94 -7.49 -4.92
N ASN A 52 -8.22 -7.09 -4.93
CA ASN A 52 -9.19 -7.67 -5.85
C ASN A 52 -8.99 -7.24 -7.28
N GLU A 53 -8.29 -6.13 -7.50
CA GLU A 53 -7.99 -5.62 -8.84
C GLU A 53 -6.67 -6.13 -9.38
N LEU A 54 -5.84 -6.70 -8.54
CA LEU A 54 -4.53 -7.21 -8.93
C LEU A 54 -4.57 -8.73 -9.12
N ASP A 55 -3.54 -9.27 -9.76
CA ASP A 55 -3.47 -10.70 -10.05
C ASP A 55 -2.96 -11.45 -8.82
N ARG A 56 -3.88 -12.14 -8.13
CA ARG A 56 -3.56 -12.88 -6.92
C ARG A 56 -2.80 -14.17 -7.19
N SER A 57 -2.70 -14.58 -8.45
CA SER A 57 -1.92 -15.77 -8.82
C SER A 57 -0.43 -15.49 -8.95
N LYS A 58 -0.05 -14.22 -8.85
CA LYS A 58 1.33 -13.77 -8.94
C LYS A 58 1.69 -12.97 -7.70
N LYS A 59 2.97 -12.73 -7.52
CA LYS A 59 3.44 -11.89 -6.40
C LYS A 59 2.91 -10.47 -6.55
N ILE A 60 2.48 -9.90 -5.45
CA ILE A 60 2.10 -8.49 -5.37
C ILE A 60 3.10 -7.80 -4.47
N SER A 61 3.69 -6.71 -4.94
CA SER A 61 4.72 -6.01 -4.19
C SER A 61 4.29 -4.60 -3.80
N VAL A 62 4.89 -4.10 -2.74
CA VAL A 62 4.72 -2.73 -2.28
C VAL A 62 6.01 -2.33 -1.58
N SER A 63 6.37 -1.04 -1.67
CA SER A 63 7.50 -0.51 -0.93
C SER A 63 6.98 0.41 0.15
N THR A 64 7.59 0.35 1.33
CA THR A 64 7.21 1.20 2.43
C THR A 64 8.44 1.55 3.25
N PHE A 65 8.25 2.22 4.38
CA PHE A 65 9.34 2.66 5.24
C PHE A 65 9.99 1.48 5.95
N ARG A 66 11.23 1.66 6.37
CA ARG A 66 11.97 0.62 7.09
C ARG A 66 11.48 0.50 8.53
N GLU A 67 11.85 -0.59 9.17
CA GLU A 67 11.38 -0.91 10.51
C GLU A 67 11.71 0.17 11.54
N ASN A 68 12.86 0.81 11.40
CA ASN A 68 13.30 1.84 12.35
C ASN A 68 12.71 3.22 12.07
N ASP A 69 11.82 3.35 11.09
CA ASP A 69 11.20 4.62 10.72
C ASP A 69 9.81 4.69 11.33
N GLU A 70 9.57 5.71 12.14
CA GLU A 70 8.26 5.90 12.78
C GLU A 70 7.12 5.96 11.79
N LYS A 71 7.37 6.53 10.60
CA LYS A 71 6.36 6.64 9.56
C LYS A 71 5.90 5.29 9.05
N GLY A 72 6.71 4.26 9.28
CA GLY A 72 6.41 2.92 8.80
C GLY A 72 5.55 2.09 9.73
N ILE A 73 5.33 2.53 10.97
CA ILE A 73 4.66 1.70 11.96
C ILE A 73 3.27 1.26 11.47
N ALA A 74 2.44 2.20 11.05
CA ALA A 74 1.08 1.89 10.63
C ALA A 74 1.04 1.13 9.29
N PRO A 75 1.73 1.60 8.21
CA PRO A 75 1.65 0.87 6.95
C PRO A 75 2.29 -0.52 7.01
N ARG A 76 3.42 -0.68 7.73
CA ARG A 76 4.04 -1.99 7.84
C ARG A 76 3.10 -2.98 8.56
N ALA A 77 2.44 -2.53 9.62
CA ALA A 77 1.49 -3.38 10.34
C ALA A 77 0.33 -3.78 9.44
N LEU A 78 -0.16 -2.83 8.62
CA LEU A 78 -1.25 -3.10 7.71
C LEU A 78 -0.86 -4.16 6.67
N TYR A 79 0.30 -4.01 6.05
CA TYR A 79 0.74 -4.98 5.04
C TYR A 79 0.95 -6.36 5.65
N LYS A 80 1.51 -6.44 6.84
CA LYS A 80 1.69 -7.72 7.53
C LYS A 80 0.36 -8.38 7.85
N LYS A 81 -0.63 -7.58 8.25
CA LYS A 81 -1.98 -8.06 8.54
C LYS A 81 -2.59 -8.74 7.32
N PHE A 82 -2.29 -8.24 6.12
CA PHE A 82 -2.81 -8.80 4.87
C PHE A 82 -1.96 -9.94 4.33
N GLY A 83 -0.91 -10.33 5.04
CA GLY A 83 -0.09 -11.47 4.64
C GLY A 83 1.16 -11.12 3.86
N PHE A 84 1.45 -9.84 3.67
CA PHE A 84 2.69 -9.42 3.02
C PHE A 84 3.88 -9.75 3.90
N LYS A 85 4.97 -10.17 3.27
CA LYS A 85 6.21 -10.51 3.97
C LYS A 85 7.30 -9.52 3.64
N GLU A 86 8.13 -9.22 4.62
CA GLU A 86 9.28 -8.35 4.41
C GLU A 86 10.22 -8.98 3.39
N ALA A 87 10.70 -8.15 2.47
CA ALA A 87 11.65 -8.57 1.46
C ALA A 87 12.88 -7.67 1.54
N GLU A 88 13.53 -7.42 0.41
CA GLU A 88 14.81 -6.72 0.44
C GLU A 88 14.67 -5.24 0.85
N LEU A 89 15.74 -4.73 1.44
CA LEU A 89 15.88 -3.31 1.70
C LEU A 89 16.28 -2.63 0.40
N ILE A 90 15.63 -1.50 0.12
CA ILE A 90 15.87 -0.74 -1.11
C ILE A 90 15.95 0.73 -0.79
N GLU A 91 16.24 1.53 -1.80
CA GLU A 91 16.23 2.97 -1.70
C GLU A 91 15.40 3.53 -2.84
N GLU A 92 14.45 4.40 -2.54
CA GLU A 92 13.63 5.03 -3.56
C GLU A 92 13.76 6.53 -3.40
N PHE A 93 14.13 7.20 -4.50
CA PHE A 93 14.30 8.66 -4.49
C PHE A 93 15.24 9.14 -3.39
N GLY A 94 16.27 8.32 -3.10
CA GLY A 94 17.23 8.65 -2.06
C GLY A 94 16.76 8.38 -0.65
N TYR A 95 15.59 7.80 -0.47
CA TYR A 95 15.02 7.51 0.85
C TYR A 95 15.07 6.01 1.15
N PRO A 96 15.49 5.62 2.36
CA PRO A 96 15.52 4.20 2.72
C PRO A 96 14.12 3.59 2.79
N ASN A 97 13.92 2.50 2.06
CA ASN A 97 12.64 1.80 2.02
C ASN A 97 12.85 0.31 2.20
N GLN A 98 11.75 -0.40 2.36
CA GLN A 98 11.76 -1.85 2.37
C GLN A 98 10.63 -2.37 1.49
N LYS A 99 10.92 -3.38 0.71
CA LYS A 99 9.94 -4.01 -0.14
C LYS A 99 9.19 -5.08 0.65
N PHE A 100 7.90 -5.13 0.45
CA PHE A 100 7.04 -6.17 1.01
C PHE A 100 6.41 -6.92 -0.14
N VAL A 101 6.22 -8.22 0.02
CA VAL A 101 5.68 -9.07 -1.05
C VAL A 101 4.58 -9.96 -0.49
N LEU A 102 3.46 -9.97 -1.21
CA LEU A 102 2.38 -10.92 -0.95
C LEU A 102 2.49 -12.04 -1.97
N TYR A 103 2.78 -13.24 -1.51
CA TYR A 103 2.92 -14.41 -2.37
C TYR A 103 1.55 -15.05 -2.60
N PRO A 104 1.36 -15.69 -3.78
CA PRO A 104 0.11 -16.37 -4.09
C PRO A 104 -0.18 -17.53 -3.17
#